data_2cc942ff3fac69a7064f7803cd1a0634
#
_entry.id   2cc942ff3fac69a7064f7803cd1a0634
#
_cell.length_a   1.000
_cell.length_b   1.000
_cell.length_c   1.000
_cell.angle_alpha   90.00
_cell.angle_beta   90.00
_cell.angle_gamma   90.00
#
_symmetry.space_group_name_H-M   'P 1'
#
loop_
_entity.id
_entity.type
_entity.pdbx_description
1 polymer ?
#
loop_
_entity_poly.entity_id
_entity_poly.type
_entity_poly.pdbx_seq_one_letter_code
_entity_poly.pdbx_strand_id
1 'polypeptide(L)'
;DFDGSYFDTNVRYSQFCSAYREVIDVEEPVEWHDAIVFKPTKELGYLWYFPRTATEINAGLGFQMDQPEMQMVPELKRAVEDRPDLIEPTVQDKLGAALPTRRPYDSAVTDGYMAVGDAAGHVNPTTGGGIPGAAKSAYWATKQAIGAIADGDVSEANLWEYNRKVMTGFGKHFAAIDLYNIWGTTSSVQEITEMVSSVPGQHLADALAGTGTASMPLSLKLRTLVDTFGHWSELMELAKVRSKASELSEHYARYPASPEGFPAWQSVRDGIMDELYEITGADPKY
;
A
#
# COMPACT_ATOMS: atom_id res chain seq x y z
N ASP A 1 17.25 9.76 -14.64
CA ASP A 1 18.17 10.03 -13.52
C ASP A 1 18.51 11.52 -13.53
N PHE A 2 18.44 12.13 -12.36
CA PHE A 2 18.83 13.52 -12.16
C PHE A 2 20.23 13.52 -11.54
N ASP A 3 21.25 13.86 -12.33
CA ASP A 3 22.65 13.83 -11.89
C ASP A 3 22.85 14.66 -10.62
N GLY A 4 23.40 14.03 -9.57
CA GLY A 4 23.71 14.68 -8.30
C GLY A 4 22.51 14.84 -7.34
N SER A 5 21.32 14.39 -7.71
CA SER A 5 20.14 14.42 -6.85
C SER A 5 19.93 13.10 -6.09
N TYR A 6 19.26 13.17 -4.94
CA TYR A 6 18.77 12.01 -4.21
C TYR A 6 17.40 11.50 -4.71
N PHE A 7 16.84 12.11 -5.73
CA PHE A 7 15.60 11.64 -6.34
C PHE A 7 15.83 10.24 -6.93
N ASP A 8 15.14 9.25 -6.38
CA ASP A 8 15.26 7.85 -6.77
C ASP A 8 14.01 7.40 -7.54
N THR A 9 14.21 7.06 -8.81
CA THR A 9 13.19 6.49 -9.69
C THR A 9 13.41 5.00 -9.96
N ASN A 10 14.42 4.39 -9.33
CA ASN A 10 14.76 2.99 -9.53
C ASN A 10 13.77 2.08 -8.80
N VAL A 11 12.57 1.98 -9.34
CA VAL A 11 11.49 1.14 -8.81
C VAL A 11 11.50 -0.18 -9.59
N ARG A 12 11.56 -1.28 -8.86
CA ARG A 12 11.57 -2.62 -9.47
C ARG A 12 10.14 -3.07 -9.79
N TYR A 13 10.02 -3.95 -10.77
CA TYR A 13 8.77 -4.51 -11.22
C TYR A 13 7.94 -5.15 -10.08
N SER A 14 8.63 -5.86 -9.18
CA SER A 14 8.04 -6.46 -7.99
C SER A 14 7.44 -5.47 -6.98
N GLN A 15 7.73 -4.18 -7.14
CA GLN A 15 7.19 -3.11 -6.27
C GLN A 15 5.92 -2.45 -6.84
N PHE A 16 5.35 -3.05 -7.88
CA PHE A 16 4.09 -2.60 -8.48
C PHE A 16 2.99 -3.65 -8.32
N CYS A 17 1.79 -3.16 -8.22
CA CYS A 17 0.57 -3.92 -8.42
C CYS A 17 0.03 -3.60 -9.81
N SER A 18 -0.38 -4.62 -10.55
CA SER A 18 -1.18 -4.46 -11.76
C SER A 18 -2.65 -4.49 -11.39
N ALA A 19 -3.43 -3.55 -11.91
CA ALA A 19 -4.85 -3.44 -11.66
C ALA A 19 -5.63 -3.28 -12.96
N TYR A 20 -6.81 -3.92 -13.01
CA TYR A 20 -7.77 -3.78 -14.10
C TYR A 20 -9.17 -3.65 -13.54
N ARG A 21 -9.96 -2.73 -14.10
CA ARG A 21 -11.35 -2.53 -13.68
C ARG A 21 -12.27 -2.33 -14.88
N GLU A 22 -13.53 -2.68 -14.69
CA GLU A 22 -14.64 -2.33 -15.55
C GLU A 22 -15.70 -1.57 -14.75
N VAL A 23 -16.31 -0.56 -15.36
CA VAL A 23 -17.56 0.00 -14.86
C VAL A 23 -18.68 -0.71 -15.59
N ILE A 24 -19.55 -1.37 -14.85
CA ILE A 24 -20.66 -2.16 -15.37
C ILE A 24 -21.99 -1.57 -14.92
N ASP A 25 -22.97 -1.53 -15.82
CA ASP A 25 -24.37 -1.32 -15.49
C ASP A 25 -25.05 -2.68 -15.37
N VAL A 26 -25.95 -2.83 -14.38
CA VAL A 26 -26.78 -4.01 -14.18
C VAL A 26 -28.25 -3.65 -14.31
N GLU A 27 -29.09 -4.60 -14.79
CA GLU A 27 -30.51 -4.36 -15.02
C GLU A 27 -31.30 -4.09 -13.72
N GLU A 28 -30.94 -4.81 -12.64
CA GLU A 28 -31.61 -4.68 -11.36
C GLU A 28 -30.68 -4.07 -10.30
N PRO A 29 -31.23 -3.23 -9.40
CA PRO A 29 -30.45 -2.64 -8.32
C PRO A 29 -29.85 -3.70 -7.38
N VAL A 30 -28.55 -3.58 -7.06
CA VAL A 30 -27.91 -4.43 -6.06
C VAL A 30 -28.32 -3.99 -4.64
N GLU A 31 -28.63 -4.95 -3.75
CA GLU A 31 -29.04 -4.66 -2.37
C GLU A 31 -27.94 -4.01 -1.54
N TRP A 32 -26.66 -4.27 -1.87
CA TRP A 32 -25.47 -3.79 -1.16
C TRP A 32 -24.89 -2.48 -1.74
N HIS A 33 -25.71 -1.65 -2.39
CA HIS A 33 -25.29 -0.42 -3.05
C HIS A 33 -24.70 0.65 -2.10
N ASP A 34 -24.84 0.49 -0.80
CA ASP A 34 -24.26 1.32 0.26
C ASP A 34 -22.99 0.73 0.90
N ALA A 35 -22.51 -0.40 0.37
CA ALA A 35 -21.34 -1.10 0.85
C ALA A 35 -20.28 -1.31 -0.25
N ILE A 36 -19.03 -1.44 0.14
CA ILE A 36 -17.96 -1.90 -0.74
C ILE A 36 -17.62 -3.36 -0.43
N VAL A 37 -17.39 -4.16 -1.47
CA VAL A 37 -17.10 -5.57 -1.34
C VAL A 37 -15.69 -5.85 -1.81
N PHE A 38 -14.91 -6.54 -0.97
CA PHE A 38 -13.60 -7.06 -1.30
C PHE A 38 -13.61 -8.59 -1.24
N LYS A 39 -12.93 -9.23 -2.18
CA LYS A 39 -12.67 -10.67 -2.16
C LYS A 39 -11.19 -10.93 -2.40
N PRO A 40 -10.50 -11.78 -1.62
CA PRO A 40 -9.15 -12.19 -1.94
C PRO A 40 -9.12 -12.89 -3.30
N THR A 41 -8.04 -12.69 -4.04
CA THR A 41 -7.72 -13.47 -5.23
C THR A 41 -6.91 -14.71 -4.85
N LYS A 42 -6.73 -15.63 -5.80
CA LYS A 42 -5.91 -16.82 -5.60
C LYS A 42 -4.43 -16.44 -5.37
N GLU A 43 -3.96 -15.45 -6.09
CA GLU A 43 -2.64 -14.82 -5.93
C GLU A 43 -2.73 -13.66 -4.94
N LEU A 44 -1.60 -13.12 -4.50
CA LEU A 44 -1.57 -11.99 -3.57
C LEU A 44 -2.20 -10.73 -4.21
N GLY A 45 -3.43 -10.47 -3.82
CA GLY A 45 -4.24 -9.38 -4.35
C GLY A 45 -5.70 -9.49 -3.94
N TYR A 46 -6.55 -8.71 -4.56
CA TYR A 46 -7.99 -8.76 -4.29
C TYR A 46 -8.84 -8.29 -5.47
N LEU A 47 -10.06 -8.78 -5.48
CA LEU A 47 -11.18 -8.29 -6.28
C LEU A 47 -11.95 -7.25 -5.48
N TRP A 48 -12.47 -6.22 -6.15
CA TRP A 48 -13.38 -5.25 -5.55
C TRP A 48 -14.64 -5.04 -6.37
N TYR A 49 -15.71 -4.69 -5.66
CA TYR A 49 -16.96 -4.20 -6.25
C TYR A 49 -17.35 -2.93 -5.49
N PHE A 50 -17.26 -1.78 -6.15
CA PHE A 50 -17.57 -0.46 -5.58
C PHE A 50 -18.77 0.12 -6.29
N PRO A 51 -19.98 0.08 -5.67
CA PRO A 51 -21.15 0.71 -6.23
C PRO A 51 -20.93 2.22 -6.37
N ARG A 52 -21.23 2.74 -7.55
CA ARG A 52 -21.36 4.18 -7.79
C ARG A 52 -22.80 4.62 -7.60
N THR A 53 -23.71 3.74 -8.00
CA THR A 53 -25.15 3.82 -7.77
C THR A 53 -25.67 2.41 -7.45
N ALA A 54 -26.97 2.25 -7.29
CA ALA A 54 -27.55 0.92 -7.09
C ALA A 54 -27.44 0.02 -8.35
N THR A 55 -27.20 0.60 -9.52
CA THR A 55 -27.12 -0.13 -10.81
C THR A 55 -25.80 0.05 -11.54
N GLU A 56 -24.93 0.96 -11.10
CA GLU A 56 -23.59 1.18 -11.68
C GLU A 56 -22.50 0.75 -10.69
N ILE A 57 -21.69 -0.23 -11.07
CA ILE A 57 -20.65 -0.82 -10.20
C ILE A 57 -19.28 -0.73 -10.87
N ASN A 58 -18.31 -0.21 -10.16
CA ASN A 58 -16.90 -0.34 -10.53
C ASN A 58 -16.39 -1.68 -9.98
N ALA A 59 -16.28 -2.67 -10.85
CA ALA A 59 -15.75 -3.99 -10.55
C ALA A 59 -14.29 -4.09 -11.05
N GLY A 60 -13.40 -4.61 -10.24
CA GLY A 60 -12.01 -4.74 -10.66
C GLY A 60 -11.21 -5.70 -9.80
N LEU A 61 -9.97 -5.90 -10.19
CA LEU A 61 -9.01 -6.70 -9.46
C LEU A 61 -7.60 -6.10 -9.58
N GLY A 62 -6.78 -6.38 -8.58
CA GLY A 62 -5.37 -6.03 -8.58
C GLY A 62 -4.55 -7.10 -7.87
N PHE A 63 -3.31 -7.28 -8.30
CA PHE A 63 -2.37 -8.22 -7.69
C PHE A 63 -0.93 -7.78 -7.93
N GLN A 64 -0.01 -8.27 -7.10
CA GLN A 64 1.42 -7.97 -7.21
C GLN A 64 2.00 -8.51 -8.51
N MET A 65 2.83 -7.70 -9.20
CA MET A 65 3.35 -8.01 -10.53
C MET A 65 4.45 -9.08 -10.54
N ASP A 66 5.00 -9.45 -9.40
CA ASP A 66 5.97 -10.54 -9.23
C ASP A 66 5.33 -11.93 -9.04
N GLN A 67 4.00 -11.97 -8.92
CA GLN A 67 3.25 -13.21 -8.82
C GLN A 67 3.09 -13.91 -10.20
N PRO A 68 2.78 -15.21 -10.22
CA PRO A 68 2.48 -15.90 -11.47
C PRO A 68 1.44 -15.16 -12.30
N GLU A 69 1.58 -15.19 -13.61
CA GLU A 69 0.72 -14.47 -14.55
C GLU A 69 -0.77 -14.72 -14.28
N MET A 70 -1.45 -13.72 -13.76
CA MET A 70 -2.90 -13.70 -13.70
C MET A 70 -3.46 -13.07 -14.97
N GLN A 71 -4.38 -13.75 -15.61
CA GLN A 71 -5.10 -13.19 -16.75
C GLN A 71 -6.26 -12.33 -16.23
N MET A 72 -5.98 -11.05 -15.93
CA MET A 72 -6.90 -10.14 -15.24
C MET A 72 -8.27 -10.02 -15.90
N VAL A 73 -8.32 -9.89 -17.23
CA VAL A 73 -9.60 -9.70 -17.93
C VAL A 73 -10.48 -10.95 -17.86
N PRO A 74 -10.00 -12.16 -18.18
CA PRO A 74 -10.78 -13.38 -17.99
C PRO A 74 -11.17 -13.63 -16.53
N GLU A 75 -10.29 -13.33 -15.58
CA GLU A 75 -10.57 -13.51 -14.15
C GLU A 75 -11.67 -12.56 -13.66
N LEU A 76 -11.61 -11.28 -14.05
CA LEU A 76 -12.67 -10.32 -13.70
C LEU A 76 -14.01 -10.73 -14.32
N LYS A 77 -14.03 -11.14 -15.59
CA LYS A 77 -15.26 -11.60 -16.25
C LYS A 77 -15.87 -12.78 -15.52
N ARG A 78 -15.08 -13.81 -15.22
CA ARG A 78 -15.54 -14.96 -14.44
C ARG A 78 -16.10 -14.53 -13.09
N ALA A 79 -15.39 -13.63 -12.38
CA ALA A 79 -15.82 -13.16 -11.07
C ALA A 79 -17.12 -12.36 -11.12
N VAL A 80 -17.40 -11.66 -12.21
CA VAL A 80 -18.69 -10.97 -12.45
C VAL A 80 -19.79 -11.99 -12.82
N GLU A 81 -19.48 -12.94 -13.70
CA GLU A 81 -20.42 -14.02 -14.11
C GLU A 81 -20.84 -14.92 -12.93
N ASP A 82 -19.91 -15.17 -11.99
CA ASP A 82 -20.17 -15.98 -10.78
C ASP A 82 -21.03 -15.25 -9.73
N ARG A 83 -21.44 -14.01 -10.01
CA ARG A 83 -22.28 -13.20 -9.11
C ARG A 83 -23.72 -13.12 -9.63
N PRO A 84 -24.64 -13.90 -9.03
CA PRO A 84 -26.05 -13.95 -9.50
C PRO A 84 -26.82 -12.65 -9.25
N ASP A 85 -26.28 -11.76 -8.40
CA ASP A 85 -26.84 -10.44 -8.11
C ASP A 85 -26.41 -9.35 -9.11
N LEU A 86 -25.51 -9.65 -10.04
CA LEU A 86 -25.13 -8.77 -11.15
C LEU A 86 -25.84 -9.23 -12.42
N ILE A 87 -27.13 -8.83 -12.55
CA ILE A 87 -28.00 -9.29 -13.63
C ILE A 87 -27.71 -8.52 -14.93
N GLU A 88 -27.50 -9.27 -16.02
CA GLU A 88 -27.23 -8.75 -17.38
C GLU A 88 -26.18 -7.61 -17.41
N PRO A 89 -24.94 -7.83 -16.88
CA PRO A 89 -23.95 -6.78 -16.75
C PRO A 89 -23.47 -6.28 -18.12
N THR A 90 -23.55 -4.96 -18.32
CA THR A 90 -23.04 -4.28 -19.52
C THR A 90 -21.86 -3.38 -19.19
N VAL A 91 -20.74 -3.55 -19.91
CA VAL A 91 -19.51 -2.78 -19.64
C VAL A 91 -19.61 -1.39 -20.28
N GLN A 92 -19.49 -0.36 -19.45
CA GLN A 92 -19.52 1.05 -19.86
C GLN A 92 -18.12 1.64 -20.05
N ASP A 93 -17.17 1.25 -19.21
CA ASP A 93 -15.80 1.79 -19.22
C ASP A 93 -14.80 0.75 -18.71
N LYS A 94 -13.55 0.84 -19.18
CA LYS A 94 -12.44 -0.05 -18.82
C LYS A 94 -11.18 0.75 -18.54
N LEU A 95 -10.42 0.34 -17.55
CA LEU A 95 -9.14 0.93 -17.25
C LEU A 95 -8.20 -0.13 -16.66
N GLY A 96 -6.95 -0.12 -17.13
CA GLY A 96 -5.85 -0.87 -16.55
C GLY A 96 -4.70 0.05 -16.21
N ALA A 97 -4.04 -0.18 -15.09
CA ALA A 97 -2.88 0.58 -14.65
C ALA A 97 -1.97 -0.26 -13.76
N ALA A 98 -0.70 0.15 -13.68
CA ALA A 98 0.21 -0.26 -12.64
C ALA A 98 0.29 0.84 -11.58
N LEU A 99 0.34 0.46 -10.31
CA LEU A 99 0.48 1.39 -9.18
C LEU A 99 1.57 0.89 -8.23
N PRO A 100 2.38 1.79 -7.65
CA PRO A 100 3.41 1.40 -6.70
C PRO A 100 2.75 0.93 -5.38
N THR A 101 3.02 -0.30 -4.97
CA THR A 101 2.55 -0.89 -3.70
C THR A 101 3.74 -1.15 -2.79
N ARG A 102 4.40 -0.09 -2.39
CA ARG A 102 5.60 -0.08 -1.58
C ARG A 102 5.64 1.16 -0.66
N ARG A 103 6.61 1.22 0.23
CA ARG A 103 6.93 2.46 0.95
C ARG A 103 7.21 3.61 -0.03
N PRO A 104 6.97 4.88 0.36
CA PRO A 104 7.32 6.04 -0.45
C PRO A 104 8.77 5.99 -0.94
N TYR A 105 9.05 6.58 -2.10
CA TYR A 105 10.42 6.75 -2.56
C TYR A 105 11.20 7.57 -1.55
N ASP A 106 12.46 7.23 -1.35
CA ASP A 106 13.27 7.80 -0.28
C ASP A 106 13.45 9.32 -0.40
N SER A 107 13.51 9.83 -1.62
CA SER A 107 13.39 11.26 -1.94
C SER A 107 12.48 11.44 -3.15
N ALA A 108 11.62 12.43 -3.09
CA ALA A 108 10.70 12.82 -4.17
C ALA A 108 10.98 14.24 -4.69
N VAL A 109 12.18 14.78 -4.44
CA VAL A 109 12.59 16.14 -4.87
C VAL A 109 13.90 16.12 -5.62
N THR A 110 14.04 17.09 -6.52
CA THR A 110 15.30 17.54 -7.14
C THR A 110 15.14 19.01 -7.50
N ASP A 111 16.16 19.65 -8.04
CA ASP A 111 16.12 21.05 -8.42
C ASP A 111 14.92 21.35 -9.32
N GLY A 112 14.07 22.26 -8.89
CA GLY A 112 12.86 22.67 -9.60
C GLY A 112 11.74 21.64 -9.73
N TYR A 113 11.84 20.48 -9.03
CA TYR A 113 10.87 19.39 -9.18
C TYR A 113 10.50 18.72 -7.86
N MET A 114 9.22 18.42 -7.70
CA MET A 114 8.66 17.61 -6.60
C MET A 114 7.65 16.61 -7.16
N ALA A 115 7.89 15.32 -6.99
CA ALA A 115 6.92 14.28 -7.33
C ALA A 115 5.84 14.15 -6.25
N VAL A 116 4.60 13.89 -6.65
CA VAL A 116 3.44 13.70 -5.76
C VAL A 116 2.63 12.48 -6.15
N GLY A 117 1.82 11.95 -5.24
CA GLY A 117 0.95 10.82 -5.52
C GLY A 117 1.72 9.57 -5.96
N ASP A 118 1.16 8.83 -6.89
CA ASP A 118 1.72 7.56 -7.40
C ASP A 118 3.13 7.74 -7.97
N ALA A 119 3.43 8.91 -8.59
CA ALA A 119 4.75 9.24 -9.11
C ALA A 119 5.85 9.31 -8.02
N ALA A 120 5.47 9.38 -6.75
CA ALA A 120 6.38 9.36 -5.59
C ALA A 120 6.14 8.16 -4.66
N GLY A 121 5.36 7.17 -5.09
CA GLY A 121 5.00 6.02 -4.26
C GLY A 121 4.09 6.38 -3.08
N HIS A 122 3.27 7.43 -3.19
CA HIS A 122 2.38 7.87 -2.10
C HIS A 122 1.05 7.10 -2.10
N VAL A 123 1.14 5.81 -2.35
CA VAL A 123 0.03 4.84 -2.32
C VAL A 123 0.13 4.01 -1.04
N ASN A 124 -1.00 3.73 -0.41
CA ASN A 124 -1.01 2.81 0.72
C ASN A 124 -0.59 1.42 0.24
N PRO A 125 0.54 0.86 0.72
CA PRO A 125 1.09 -0.38 0.19
C PRO A 125 0.15 -1.58 0.31
N THR A 126 -0.67 -1.63 1.35
CA THR A 126 -1.56 -2.78 1.63
C THR A 126 -2.87 -2.69 0.85
N THR A 127 -3.44 -1.48 0.71
CA THR A 127 -4.78 -1.32 0.13
C THR A 127 -4.77 -0.82 -1.32
N GLY A 128 -3.62 -0.36 -1.85
CA GLY A 128 -3.55 0.30 -3.15
C GLY A 128 -4.24 1.68 -3.19
N GLY A 129 -4.69 2.19 -2.04
CA GLY A 129 -5.39 3.48 -1.94
C GLY A 129 -4.42 4.67 -2.06
N GLY A 130 -4.47 5.41 -3.20
CA GLY A 130 -3.57 6.53 -3.48
C GLY A 130 -4.15 7.92 -3.19
N ILE A 131 -5.48 8.08 -3.25
CA ILE A 131 -6.14 9.41 -3.21
C ILE A 131 -5.76 10.25 -1.99
N PRO A 132 -5.79 9.74 -0.74
CA PRO A 132 -5.41 10.54 0.44
C PRO A 132 -3.94 10.94 0.45
N GLY A 133 -3.05 10.03 0.00
CA GLY A 133 -1.61 10.30 -0.12
C GLY A 133 -1.33 11.37 -1.16
N ALA A 134 -1.93 11.25 -2.34
CA ALA A 134 -1.82 12.22 -3.42
C ALA A 134 -2.32 13.62 -3.00
N ALA A 135 -3.49 13.70 -2.39
CA ALA A 135 -4.06 14.98 -1.93
C ALA A 135 -3.17 15.68 -0.88
N LYS A 136 -2.69 14.93 0.12
CA LYS A 136 -1.80 15.48 1.16
C LYS A 136 -0.46 15.92 0.59
N SER A 137 0.17 15.08 -0.23
CA SER A 137 1.47 15.41 -0.82
C SER A 137 1.37 16.60 -1.78
N ALA A 138 0.32 16.67 -2.61
CA ALA A 138 0.07 17.82 -3.48
C ALA A 138 -0.10 19.13 -2.68
N TYR A 139 -0.84 19.08 -1.57
CA TYR A 139 -0.97 20.24 -0.68
C TYR A 139 0.37 20.71 -0.12
N TRP A 140 1.20 19.77 0.37
CA TRP A 140 2.52 20.13 0.92
C TRP A 140 3.49 20.60 -0.16
N ALA A 141 3.50 19.94 -1.33
CA ALA A 141 4.31 20.36 -2.47
C ALA A 141 3.93 21.78 -2.94
N THR A 142 2.64 22.09 -3.04
CA THR A 142 2.16 23.42 -3.41
C THR A 142 2.64 24.48 -2.42
N LYS A 143 2.54 24.20 -1.11
CA LYS A 143 3.03 25.15 -0.08
C LYS A 143 4.54 25.38 -0.18
N GLN A 144 5.30 24.31 -0.42
CA GLN A 144 6.75 24.39 -0.61
C GLN A 144 7.12 25.16 -1.88
N ALA A 145 6.45 24.89 -3.01
CA ALA A 145 6.68 25.57 -4.27
C ALA A 145 6.44 27.07 -4.19
N ILE A 146 5.34 27.50 -3.55
CA ILE A 146 5.03 28.92 -3.35
C ILE A 146 6.14 29.61 -2.59
N GLY A 147 6.65 29.00 -1.49
CA GLY A 147 7.78 29.56 -0.73
C GLY A 147 9.05 29.64 -1.56
N ALA A 148 9.44 28.53 -2.19
CA ALA A 148 10.65 28.43 -3.00
C ALA A 148 10.69 29.44 -4.16
N ILE A 149 9.57 29.63 -4.84
CA ILE A 149 9.44 30.63 -5.91
C ILE A 149 9.55 32.05 -5.36
N ALA A 150 8.93 32.34 -4.21
CA ALA A 150 9.02 33.64 -3.57
C ALA A 150 10.45 33.99 -3.12
N ASP A 151 11.20 32.99 -2.64
CA ASP A 151 12.58 33.13 -2.21
C ASP A 151 13.58 33.14 -3.40
N GLY A 152 13.12 32.77 -4.61
CA GLY A 152 13.96 32.66 -5.80
C GLY A 152 14.93 31.48 -5.76
N ASP A 153 14.68 30.50 -4.91
CA ASP A 153 15.51 29.30 -4.73
C ASP A 153 14.65 28.04 -4.84
N VAL A 154 14.81 27.31 -5.94
CA VAL A 154 14.13 26.04 -6.23
C VAL A 154 15.08 24.85 -6.17
N SER A 155 16.19 24.97 -5.48
CA SER A 155 17.17 23.90 -5.29
C SER A 155 16.56 22.73 -4.50
N GLU A 156 17.12 21.52 -4.66
CA GLU A 156 16.75 20.33 -3.90
C GLU A 156 16.81 20.62 -2.38
N ALA A 157 17.85 21.35 -1.94
CA ALA A 157 18.02 21.70 -0.54
C ALA A 157 16.86 22.54 0.00
N ASN A 158 16.41 23.55 -0.75
CA ASN A 158 15.26 24.37 -0.34
C ASN A 158 13.92 23.62 -0.46
N LEU A 159 13.81 22.67 -1.39
CA LEU A 159 12.60 21.84 -1.55
C LEU A 159 12.54 20.66 -0.55
N TRP A 160 13.63 20.37 0.19
CA TRP A 160 13.78 19.19 1.05
C TRP A 160 12.71 19.06 2.16
N GLU A 161 12.21 20.17 2.66
CA GLU A 161 11.17 20.18 3.68
C GLU A 161 9.88 19.45 3.23
N TYR A 162 9.63 19.40 1.92
CA TYR A 162 8.55 18.60 1.36
C TYR A 162 8.76 17.10 1.64
N ASN A 163 9.95 16.55 1.35
CA ASN A 163 10.31 15.16 1.71
C ASN A 163 10.08 14.92 3.19
N ARG A 164 10.59 15.80 4.04
CA ARG A 164 10.47 15.67 5.49
C ARG A 164 9.01 15.62 5.94
N LYS A 165 8.14 16.48 5.40
CA LYS A 165 6.69 16.47 5.71
C LYS A 165 6.01 15.19 5.28
N VAL A 166 6.34 14.66 4.10
CA VAL A 166 5.80 13.39 3.61
C VAL A 166 6.26 12.26 4.54
N MET A 167 7.57 12.12 4.76
CA MET A 167 8.15 10.99 5.47
C MET A 167 7.77 10.94 6.94
N THR A 168 7.81 12.09 7.64
CA THR A 168 7.39 12.17 9.04
C THR A 168 5.87 12.16 9.23
N GLY A 169 5.14 12.47 8.18
CA GLY A 169 3.68 12.41 8.12
C GLY A 169 3.15 11.00 7.87
N PHE A 170 2.59 10.76 6.68
CA PHE A 170 2.05 9.44 6.34
C PHE A 170 3.14 8.44 5.90
N GLY A 171 4.30 8.90 5.42
CA GLY A 171 5.37 8.06 4.90
C GLY A 171 5.87 7.04 5.92
N LYS A 172 6.04 7.42 7.19
CA LYS A 172 6.42 6.51 8.28
C LYS A 172 5.42 5.36 8.48
N HIS A 173 4.13 5.65 8.29
CA HIS A 173 3.09 4.63 8.37
C HIS A 173 3.14 3.72 7.15
N PHE A 174 3.26 4.28 5.95
CA PHE A 174 3.37 3.49 4.72
C PHE A 174 4.63 2.62 4.72
N ALA A 175 5.76 3.13 5.21
CA ALA A 175 6.97 2.34 5.39
C ALA A 175 6.77 1.16 6.34
N ALA A 176 6.08 1.38 7.47
CA ALA A 176 5.80 0.32 8.44
C ALA A 176 4.88 -0.78 7.88
N ILE A 177 3.81 -0.41 7.16
CA ILE A 177 2.87 -1.39 6.60
C ILE A 177 3.43 -2.10 5.36
N ASP A 178 4.40 -1.52 4.66
CA ASP A 178 5.11 -2.17 3.55
C ASP A 178 5.83 -3.45 4.01
N LEU A 179 6.32 -3.48 5.26
CA LEU A 179 6.97 -4.67 5.82
C LEU A 179 6.02 -5.87 5.90
N TYR A 180 4.75 -5.63 6.15
CA TYR A 180 3.73 -6.69 6.12
C TYR A 180 3.42 -7.16 4.70
N ASN A 181 3.51 -6.27 3.71
CA ASN A 181 3.43 -6.68 2.30
C ASN A 181 4.60 -7.59 1.93
N ILE A 182 5.82 -7.20 2.29
CA ILE A 182 7.04 -8.00 2.04
C ILE A 182 6.88 -9.39 2.68
N TRP A 183 6.47 -9.46 3.95
CA TRP A 183 6.17 -10.72 4.61
C TRP A 183 5.08 -11.52 3.89
N GLY A 184 4.02 -10.85 3.43
CA GLY A 184 2.92 -11.47 2.68
C GLY A 184 3.35 -12.13 1.37
N THR A 185 4.44 -11.67 0.74
CA THR A 185 4.96 -12.30 -0.49
C THR A 185 5.61 -13.66 -0.25
N THR A 186 5.99 -13.96 0.99
CA THR A 186 6.60 -15.25 1.39
C THR A 186 5.61 -16.23 1.99
N SER A 187 4.36 -15.80 2.21
CA SER A 187 3.28 -16.61 2.79
C SER A 187 2.25 -16.94 1.71
N SER A 188 1.60 -18.09 1.81
CA SER A 188 0.50 -18.39 0.91
C SER A 188 -0.75 -17.56 1.25
N VAL A 189 -1.55 -17.24 0.24
CA VAL A 189 -2.84 -16.53 0.44
C VAL A 189 -3.76 -17.33 1.38
N GLN A 190 -3.68 -18.65 1.35
CA GLN A 190 -4.46 -19.50 2.24
C GLN A 190 -4.04 -19.31 3.70
N GLU A 191 -2.75 -19.34 4.02
CA GLU A 191 -2.22 -19.12 5.37
C GLU A 191 -2.61 -17.74 5.90
N ILE A 192 -2.43 -16.68 5.06
CA ILE A 192 -2.85 -15.32 5.41
C ILE A 192 -4.35 -15.27 5.70
N THR A 193 -5.17 -15.91 4.84
CA THR A 193 -6.63 -15.93 4.99
C THR A 193 -7.06 -16.67 6.27
N GLU A 194 -6.45 -17.79 6.58
CA GLU A 194 -6.72 -18.55 7.82
C GLU A 194 -6.36 -17.73 9.06
N MET A 195 -5.21 -17.06 9.07
CA MET A 195 -4.80 -16.16 10.15
C MET A 195 -5.75 -14.98 10.31
N VAL A 196 -6.13 -14.32 9.20
CA VAL A 196 -6.99 -13.14 9.18
C VAL A 196 -8.44 -13.50 9.54
N SER A 197 -8.94 -14.67 9.14
CA SER A 197 -10.31 -15.12 9.44
C SER A 197 -10.58 -15.28 10.93
N SER A 198 -9.52 -15.46 11.75
CA SER A 198 -9.62 -15.51 13.20
C SER A 198 -9.77 -14.14 13.86
N VAL A 199 -9.58 -13.04 13.10
CA VAL A 199 -9.68 -11.66 13.58
C VAL A 199 -11.07 -11.09 13.24
N PRO A 200 -11.83 -10.53 14.22
CA PRO A 200 -13.10 -9.88 13.90
C PRO A 200 -12.95 -8.77 12.86
N GLY A 201 -13.83 -8.77 11.85
CA GLY A 201 -13.70 -7.92 10.67
C GLY A 201 -13.56 -6.42 10.96
N GLN A 202 -14.19 -5.91 12.04
CA GLN A 202 -14.05 -4.51 12.45
C GLN A 202 -12.61 -4.17 12.88
N HIS A 203 -11.95 -5.05 13.62
CA HIS A 203 -10.56 -4.85 14.04
C HIS A 203 -9.59 -4.93 12.84
N LEU A 204 -9.91 -5.78 11.87
CA LEU A 204 -9.17 -5.87 10.61
C LEU A 204 -9.34 -4.59 9.79
N ALA A 205 -10.57 -4.08 9.64
CA ALA A 205 -10.84 -2.85 8.94
C ALA A 205 -10.13 -1.64 9.58
N ASP A 206 -10.15 -1.53 10.92
CA ASP A 206 -9.46 -0.48 11.66
C ASP A 206 -7.94 -0.56 11.47
N ALA A 207 -7.38 -1.76 11.46
CA ALA A 207 -5.94 -1.98 11.24
C ALA A 207 -5.52 -1.59 9.81
N LEU A 208 -6.32 -1.98 8.81
CA LEU A 208 -6.05 -1.66 7.39
C LEU A 208 -6.26 -0.16 7.09
N ALA A 209 -7.25 0.47 7.71
CA ALA A 209 -7.49 1.90 7.57
C ALA A 209 -6.43 2.77 8.26
N GLY A 210 -5.58 2.19 9.12
CA GLY A 210 -4.59 2.94 9.88
C GLY A 210 -5.18 3.90 10.91
N THR A 211 -6.49 3.77 11.20
CA THR A 211 -7.22 4.64 12.14
C THR A 211 -7.24 4.06 13.57
N GLY A 212 -6.83 2.80 13.73
CA GLY A 212 -6.98 2.06 14.98
C GLY A 212 -5.83 2.27 15.95
N THR A 213 -6.11 2.94 17.06
CA THR A 213 -5.42 2.74 18.35
C THR A 213 -5.98 1.50 19.09
N ALA A 214 -6.68 0.62 18.37
CA ALA A 214 -7.41 -0.49 18.95
C ALA A 214 -6.44 -1.52 19.53
N SER A 215 -6.19 -1.40 20.83
CA SER A 215 -5.64 -2.50 21.61
C SER A 215 -6.68 -3.63 21.62
N MET A 216 -6.41 -4.73 20.93
CA MET A 216 -7.25 -5.93 21.03
C MET A 216 -7.44 -6.33 22.51
N PRO A 217 -8.68 -6.57 22.96
CA PRO A 217 -8.94 -7.06 24.31
C PRO A 217 -8.15 -8.34 24.58
N LEU A 218 -7.68 -8.53 25.80
CA LEU A 218 -6.86 -9.68 26.19
C LEU A 218 -7.56 -11.04 25.92
N SER A 219 -8.88 -11.07 26.10
CA SER A 219 -9.70 -12.25 25.77
C SER A 219 -9.70 -12.60 24.29
N LEU A 220 -9.67 -11.59 23.42
CA LEU A 220 -9.61 -11.78 21.98
C LEU A 220 -8.20 -12.22 21.54
N LYS A 221 -7.15 -11.65 22.14
CA LYS A 221 -5.76 -12.10 21.94
C LYS A 221 -5.57 -13.56 22.32
N LEU A 222 -6.15 -14.01 23.45
CA LEU A 222 -6.10 -15.39 23.90
C LEU A 222 -6.88 -16.32 22.98
N ARG A 223 -8.04 -15.91 22.49
CA ARG A 223 -8.84 -16.70 21.54
C ARG A 223 -8.12 -16.87 20.21
N THR A 224 -7.60 -15.77 19.64
CA THR A 224 -6.79 -15.81 18.41
C THR A 224 -5.57 -16.72 18.57
N LEU A 225 -4.91 -16.72 19.74
CA LEU A 225 -3.80 -17.60 20.06
C LEU A 225 -4.20 -19.09 20.08
N VAL A 226 -5.40 -19.42 20.55
CA VAL A 226 -5.89 -20.82 20.60
C VAL A 226 -6.30 -21.28 19.20
N ASP A 227 -6.96 -20.43 18.42
CA ASP A 227 -7.45 -20.75 17.07
C ASP A 227 -6.28 -20.87 16.06
N THR A 228 -5.11 -20.29 16.35
CA THR A 228 -3.89 -20.36 15.53
C THR A 228 -2.86 -21.41 15.98
N PHE A 229 -3.26 -22.40 16.76
CA PHE A 229 -2.37 -23.38 17.39
C PHE A 229 -1.52 -24.26 16.43
N GLY A 230 -1.69 -24.13 15.11
CA GLY A 230 -0.88 -24.80 14.08
C GLY A 230 0.21 -23.91 13.44
N HIS A 231 0.25 -22.60 13.71
CA HIS A 231 1.03 -21.60 12.98
C HIS A 231 2.01 -20.82 13.88
N TRP A 232 2.68 -21.49 14.83
CA TRP A 232 3.60 -20.81 15.77
C TRP A 232 4.81 -20.18 15.11
N SER A 233 5.35 -20.78 14.06
CA SER A 233 6.48 -20.23 13.30
C SER A 233 6.10 -18.91 12.64
N GLU A 234 4.95 -18.87 11.98
CA GLU A 234 4.40 -17.72 11.28
C GLU A 234 4.04 -16.59 12.24
N LEU A 235 3.48 -16.93 13.41
CA LEU A 235 3.18 -15.96 14.47
C LEU A 235 4.44 -15.34 15.07
N MET A 236 5.49 -16.14 15.26
CA MET A 236 6.78 -15.64 15.75
C MET A 236 7.46 -14.76 14.72
N GLU A 237 7.38 -15.12 13.46
CA GLU A 237 7.89 -14.32 12.34
C GLU A 237 7.11 -13.00 12.23
N LEU A 238 5.79 -13.04 12.25
CA LEU A 238 4.94 -11.84 12.23
C LEU A 238 5.22 -10.92 13.43
N ALA A 239 5.54 -11.47 14.61
CA ALA A 239 5.94 -10.68 15.76
C ALA A 239 7.27 -9.96 15.53
N LYS A 240 8.23 -10.58 14.85
CA LYS A 240 9.49 -9.96 14.44
C LYS A 240 9.26 -8.89 13.37
N VAL A 241 8.45 -9.19 12.36
CA VAL A 241 8.04 -8.20 11.33
C VAL A 241 7.40 -6.98 11.97
N ARG A 242 6.51 -7.17 12.94
CA ARG A 242 5.90 -6.07 13.70
C ARG A 242 6.94 -5.22 14.44
N SER A 243 7.93 -5.87 15.06
CA SER A 243 9.02 -5.16 15.74
C SER A 243 9.80 -4.28 14.76
N LYS A 244 10.15 -4.83 13.57
CA LYS A 244 10.83 -4.10 12.50
C LYS A 244 9.97 -2.98 11.92
N ALA A 245 8.66 -3.19 11.78
CA ALA A 245 7.73 -2.16 11.32
C ALA A 245 7.68 -0.96 12.30
N SER A 246 7.71 -1.22 13.61
CA SER A 246 7.81 -0.15 14.62
C SER A 246 9.13 0.59 14.53
N GLU A 247 10.25 -0.15 14.44
CA GLU A 247 11.61 0.42 14.30
C GLU A 247 11.72 1.30 13.05
N LEU A 248 11.24 0.80 11.92
CA LEU A 248 11.24 1.55 10.66
C LEU A 248 10.38 2.81 10.74
N SER A 249 9.19 2.73 11.34
CA SER A 249 8.32 3.88 11.57
C SER A 249 8.99 4.96 12.41
N GLU A 250 9.68 4.57 13.49
CA GLU A 250 10.43 5.48 14.34
C GLU A 250 11.63 6.10 13.61
N HIS A 251 12.27 5.32 12.74
CA HIS A 251 13.38 5.80 11.91
C HIS A 251 12.89 6.85 10.90
N TYR A 252 11.76 6.58 10.21
CA TYR A 252 11.12 7.54 9.30
C TYR A 252 10.64 8.82 10.01
N ALA A 253 10.21 8.73 11.26
CA ALA A 253 9.87 9.92 12.06
C ALA A 253 11.08 10.86 12.30
N ARG A 254 12.30 10.35 12.12
CA ARG A 254 13.58 11.09 12.21
C ARG A 254 14.21 11.37 10.84
N TYR A 255 13.40 11.46 9.80
CA TYR A 255 13.85 11.80 8.46
C TYR A 255 14.67 13.12 8.49
N PRO A 256 15.81 13.20 7.80
CA PRO A 256 16.75 14.32 7.92
C PRO A 256 16.10 15.65 7.50
N ALA A 257 16.51 16.72 8.17
CA ALA A 257 16.03 18.07 7.90
C ALA A 257 16.64 18.68 6.63
N SER A 258 17.73 18.08 6.11
CA SER A 258 18.43 18.54 4.92
C SER A 258 19.04 17.36 4.15
N PRO A 259 19.38 17.54 2.85
CA PRO A 259 19.98 16.49 2.01
C PRO A 259 21.28 15.90 2.58
N GLU A 260 22.08 16.68 3.28
CA GLU A 260 23.39 16.23 3.82
C GLU A 260 23.24 15.08 4.83
N GLY A 261 22.14 15.05 5.56
CA GLY A 261 21.84 13.96 6.51
C GLY A 261 21.29 12.70 5.86
N PHE A 262 20.92 12.76 4.59
CA PHE A 262 20.20 11.69 3.92
C PHE A 262 21.00 10.38 3.75
N PRO A 263 22.29 10.38 3.34
CA PRO A 263 23.06 9.14 3.19
C PRO A 263 23.16 8.35 4.51
N ALA A 264 23.35 9.03 5.63
CA ALA A 264 23.40 8.38 6.94
C ALA A 264 22.04 7.80 7.35
N TRP A 265 20.96 8.53 7.09
CA TRP A 265 19.60 8.05 7.31
C TRP A 265 19.28 6.82 6.44
N GLN A 266 19.64 6.86 5.16
CA GLN A 266 19.44 5.77 4.20
C GLN A 266 20.17 4.50 4.64
N SER A 267 21.42 4.62 5.08
CA SER A 267 22.22 3.48 5.55
C SER A 267 21.56 2.75 6.75
N VAL A 268 20.96 3.49 7.68
CA VAL A 268 20.24 2.88 8.81
C VAL A 268 18.96 2.20 8.32
N ARG A 269 18.20 2.85 7.41
CA ARG A 269 17.03 2.26 6.78
C ARG A 269 17.36 0.94 6.07
N ASP A 270 18.48 0.92 5.31
CA ASP A 270 18.94 -0.28 4.60
C ASP A 270 19.23 -1.42 5.59
N GLY A 271 19.89 -1.14 6.71
CA GLY A 271 20.15 -2.15 7.74
C GLY A 271 18.86 -2.74 8.33
N ILE A 272 17.83 -1.93 8.57
CA ILE A 272 16.51 -2.43 9.04
C ILE A 272 15.87 -3.32 7.98
N MET A 273 15.96 -2.96 6.70
CA MET A 273 15.40 -3.74 5.60
C MET A 273 16.16 -5.06 5.39
N ASP A 274 17.49 -5.06 5.48
CA ASP A 274 18.31 -6.28 5.38
C ASP A 274 17.93 -7.29 6.47
N GLU A 275 17.78 -6.82 7.71
CA GLU A 275 17.31 -7.69 8.81
C GLU A 275 15.89 -8.23 8.56
N LEU A 276 15.00 -7.44 7.94
CA LEU A 276 13.68 -7.92 7.55
C LEU A 276 13.77 -9.05 6.52
N TYR A 277 14.60 -8.90 5.49
CA TYR A 277 14.80 -9.93 4.47
C TYR A 277 15.38 -11.22 5.06
N GLU A 278 16.30 -11.11 6.03
CA GLU A 278 16.80 -12.27 6.79
C GLU A 278 15.69 -12.96 7.60
N ILE A 279 14.77 -12.22 8.19
CA ILE A 279 13.65 -12.75 8.98
C ILE A 279 12.64 -13.47 8.10
N THR A 280 12.27 -12.89 6.96
CA THR A 280 11.17 -13.35 6.10
C THR A 280 11.61 -14.27 4.98
N GLY A 281 12.89 -14.25 4.62
CA GLY A 281 13.38 -14.92 3.42
C GLY A 281 12.88 -14.29 2.12
N ALA A 282 12.27 -13.11 2.18
CA ALA A 282 11.76 -12.41 1.00
C ALA A 282 12.92 -11.97 0.08
N ASP A 283 12.67 -11.92 -1.22
CA ASP A 283 13.64 -11.43 -2.19
C ASP A 283 13.94 -9.94 -1.96
N PRO A 284 15.22 -9.55 -1.75
CA PRO A 284 15.60 -8.14 -1.59
C PRO A 284 15.22 -7.20 -2.73
N LYS A 285 14.72 -7.72 -3.82
CA LYS A 285 14.14 -6.93 -4.92
C LYS A 285 12.93 -6.10 -4.48
N TYR A 286 12.32 -6.50 -3.42
CA TYR A 286 11.10 -5.88 -2.95
C TYR A 286 11.36 -4.51 -2.30
#